data_72560cf88c3b53fa1296208bd37c3464
#
_entry.id   72560cf88c3b53fa1296208bd37c3464
#
_cell.length_a   1.000
_cell.length_b   1.000
_cell.length_c   1.000
_cell.angle_alpha   90.00
_cell.angle_beta   90.00
_cell.angle_gamma   90.00
#
_symmetry.space_group_name_H-M   'P 1'
#
loop_
_entity.id
_entity.type
_entity.pdbx_description
1 polymer ?
#
loop_
_entity_poly.entity_id
_entity_poly.type
_entity_poly.pdbx_seq_one_letter_code
_entity_poly.pdbx_strand_id
1 'polypeptide(L)'
;MAKIPHRLYLTEDQMPKQWYNLRADMKEKPDPLIHPGTHQPLPEEALYPIFCQKLAHQELDNDTRYIDIPEPVLDMYKLYRPSPLCRAYNLEKALDTPAKIYYKFEGNNTSGSHKLNSAIAQAYYAKEQGLKGLTTETGAGQWGTALSEACAYFGLDLKVFMVKVSYEQKPFRKAIMQTFDANVTPSPSNTTEAARAILAHDPTTGGSLGCAISEAVEVATTHEGYRYVLGSVLNQVLLHQSIIGLESKQAMEMLDEYPDIVIGCAGGGSNLGGLISPFMQDKLLGKADPRIIAVEPASCPSFTRGKYVYDFCDTGHVTPLARMYTLGNGFMPAPNHAGGLRYHGMSPILSKLYHDGYMEAVSVKQTDVFDAAVQFAKVETILPAPESSHAIRAAIDEALKCKETGEAKTILFGLTGTGYFDMAAYEAYHNGTMRNHIPTDEELQIGFDTIPPQE
;
A
#
# COMPACT_ATOMS: atom_id res chain seq x y z
N MET A 1 11.97 -24.99 26.55
CA MET A 1 11.09 -24.59 25.44
C MET A 1 11.80 -24.88 24.11
N ALA A 2 11.12 -25.40 23.09
CA ALA A 2 11.69 -25.54 21.77
C ALA A 2 12.03 -24.14 21.23
N LYS A 3 13.19 -24.04 20.54
CA LYS A 3 13.59 -22.74 19.96
C LYS A 3 12.60 -22.36 18.86
N ILE A 4 12.04 -21.15 18.88
CA ILE A 4 11.18 -20.62 17.82
C ILE A 4 11.98 -20.67 16.50
N PRO A 5 11.39 -21.18 15.40
CA PRO A 5 12.10 -21.27 14.12
C PRO A 5 12.39 -19.86 13.55
N HIS A 6 13.45 -19.73 12.74
CA HIS A 6 13.72 -18.47 12.01
C HIS A 6 12.60 -18.09 11.04
N ARG A 7 11.94 -19.11 10.47
CA ARG A 7 10.83 -18.92 9.52
C ARG A 7 9.75 -19.93 9.83
N LEU A 8 8.53 -19.45 9.97
CA LEU A 8 7.33 -20.28 10.10
C LEU A 8 6.49 -20.11 8.85
N TYR A 9 6.14 -21.22 8.22
CA TYR A 9 5.18 -21.28 7.12
C TYR A 9 3.91 -21.99 7.63
N LEU A 10 2.76 -21.43 7.33
CA LEU A 10 1.51 -22.17 7.38
C LEU A 10 1.48 -23.17 6.22
N THR A 11 0.69 -24.23 6.35
CA THR A 11 0.39 -25.11 5.22
C THR A 11 -0.67 -24.49 4.31
N GLU A 12 -0.85 -25.01 3.09
CA GLU A 12 -1.92 -24.54 2.20
C GLU A 12 -3.30 -24.70 2.84
N ASP A 13 -3.54 -25.76 3.60
CA ASP A 13 -4.80 -26.01 4.30
C ASP A 13 -5.06 -25.00 5.43
N GLN A 14 -4.00 -24.43 5.98
CA GLN A 14 -4.06 -23.40 7.02
C GLN A 14 -4.19 -21.99 6.45
N MET A 15 -4.07 -21.81 5.13
CA MET A 15 -4.26 -20.50 4.49
C MET A 15 -5.70 -20.00 4.75
N PRO A 16 -5.90 -18.73 5.13
CA PRO A 16 -7.22 -18.17 5.32
C PRO A 16 -8.11 -18.33 4.08
N LYS A 17 -9.35 -18.75 4.29
CA LYS A 17 -10.36 -18.94 3.22
C LYS A 17 -11.28 -17.73 3.05
N GLN A 18 -11.16 -16.74 3.94
CA GLN A 18 -11.96 -15.53 3.96
C GLN A 18 -11.05 -14.32 4.16
N TRP A 19 -11.38 -13.21 3.51
CA TRP A 19 -10.86 -11.90 3.87
C TRP A 19 -11.64 -11.32 5.03
N TYR A 20 -11.01 -10.48 5.84
CA TYR A 20 -11.63 -9.78 6.94
C TYR A 20 -11.83 -8.29 6.59
N ASN A 21 -13.08 -7.86 6.65
CA ASN A 21 -13.47 -6.45 6.47
C ASN A 21 -13.41 -5.70 7.80
N LEU A 22 -12.34 -4.95 7.99
CA LEU A 22 -12.10 -4.20 9.22
C LEU A 22 -13.23 -3.22 9.57
N ARG A 23 -13.91 -2.65 8.55
CA ARG A 23 -15.03 -1.72 8.77
C ARG A 23 -16.18 -2.33 9.55
N ALA A 24 -16.42 -3.63 9.41
CA ALA A 24 -17.53 -4.29 10.12
C ALA A 24 -17.43 -4.15 11.65
N ASP A 25 -16.22 -4.06 12.21
CA ASP A 25 -15.99 -3.94 13.65
C ASP A 25 -15.68 -2.49 14.11
N MET A 26 -15.54 -1.53 13.21
CA MET A 26 -15.39 -0.12 13.56
C MET A 26 -16.71 0.43 14.13
N LYS A 27 -16.65 1.13 15.28
CA LYS A 27 -17.81 1.80 15.88
C LYS A 27 -18.32 2.92 14.98
N GLU A 28 -17.42 3.79 14.59
CA GLU A 28 -17.66 4.85 13.62
C GLU A 28 -17.04 4.41 12.28
N LYS A 29 -17.89 4.26 11.28
CA LYS A 29 -17.44 3.88 9.93
C LYS A 29 -16.68 5.03 9.28
N PRO A 30 -15.78 4.78 8.31
CA PRO A 30 -15.27 5.85 7.45
C PRO A 30 -16.44 6.58 6.77
N ASP A 31 -16.27 7.89 6.58
CA ASP A 31 -17.26 8.68 5.85
C ASP A 31 -17.45 8.14 4.41
N PRO A 32 -18.65 8.24 3.83
CA PRO A 32 -18.92 7.74 2.50
C PRO A 32 -18.14 8.49 1.42
N LEU A 33 -17.89 7.84 0.31
CA LEU A 33 -17.49 8.53 -0.92
C LEU A 33 -18.63 9.46 -1.37
N ILE A 34 -18.31 10.70 -1.74
CA ILE A 34 -19.30 11.68 -2.16
C ILE A 34 -19.07 12.17 -3.59
N HIS A 35 -20.17 12.54 -4.24
CA HIS A 35 -20.13 13.13 -5.57
C HIS A 35 -19.59 14.58 -5.51
N PRO A 36 -18.55 14.94 -6.29
CA PRO A 36 -17.90 16.25 -6.16
C PRO A 36 -18.81 17.45 -6.45
N GLY A 37 -19.83 17.28 -7.30
CA GLY A 37 -20.73 18.36 -7.65
C GLY A 37 -21.97 18.50 -6.78
N THR A 38 -22.41 17.41 -6.10
CA THR A 38 -23.63 17.43 -5.28
C THR A 38 -23.37 17.26 -3.78
N HIS A 39 -22.16 16.84 -3.41
CA HIS A 39 -21.72 16.50 -2.06
C HIS A 39 -22.60 15.43 -1.37
N GLN A 40 -23.34 14.65 -2.17
CA GLN A 40 -24.15 13.54 -1.66
C GLN A 40 -23.39 12.22 -1.73
N PRO A 41 -23.63 11.30 -0.79
CA PRO A 41 -23.07 9.95 -0.84
C PRO A 41 -23.34 9.27 -2.18
N LEU A 42 -22.34 8.60 -2.71
CA LEU A 42 -22.46 7.89 -3.99
C LEU A 42 -23.19 6.57 -3.80
N PRO A 43 -24.23 6.29 -4.62
CA PRO A 43 -24.79 4.96 -4.74
C PRO A 43 -23.79 4.03 -5.44
N GLU A 44 -23.92 2.73 -5.21
CA GLU A 44 -22.99 1.72 -5.76
C GLU A 44 -22.91 1.78 -7.29
N GLU A 45 -24.04 1.99 -7.95
CA GLU A 45 -24.13 2.05 -9.41
C GLU A 45 -23.29 3.19 -10.03
N ALA A 46 -23.07 4.27 -9.26
CA ALA A 46 -22.22 5.38 -9.72
C ALA A 46 -20.75 4.99 -9.85
N LEU A 47 -20.32 3.91 -9.21
CA LEU A 47 -18.97 3.39 -9.30
C LEU A 47 -18.76 2.38 -10.46
N TYR A 48 -19.83 1.84 -11.04
CA TYR A 48 -19.74 0.82 -12.11
C TYR A 48 -19.06 1.27 -13.41
N PRO A 49 -19.11 2.55 -13.80
CA PRO A 49 -18.29 3.01 -14.93
C PRO A 49 -16.77 2.93 -14.65
N ILE A 50 -16.37 3.08 -13.40
CA ILE A 50 -14.96 3.09 -12.99
C ILE A 50 -14.50 1.67 -12.62
N PHE A 51 -15.20 0.98 -11.73
CA PHE A 51 -14.81 -0.32 -11.17
C PHE A 51 -15.71 -1.46 -11.71
N CYS A 52 -15.23 -2.69 -11.67
CA CYS A 52 -16.13 -3.82 -11.83
C CYS A 52 -17.10 -3.90 -10.63
N GLN A 53 -18.31 -4.43 -10.88
CA GLN A 53 -19.43 -4.37 -9.94
C GLN A 53 -19.09 -4.97 -8.57
N LYS A 54 -18.42 -6.14 -8.54
CA LYS A 54 -18.06 -6.79 -7.27
C LYS A 54 -17.07 -5.96 -6.46
N LEU A 55 -16.14 -5.26 -7.11
CA LEU A 55 -15.21 -4.35 -6.43
C LEU A 55 -15.92 -3.10 -5.92
N ALA A 56 -16.88 -2.54 -6.68
CA ALA A 56 -17.70 -1.42 -6.23
C ALA A 56 -18.53 -1.81 -5.00
N HIS A 57 -19.11 -3.01 -5.00
CA HIS A 57 -19.80 -3.55 -3.84
C HIS A 57 -18.87 -3.67 -2.60
N GLN A 58 -17.70 -4.30 -2.77
CA GLN A 58 -16.72 -4.43 -1.69
C GLN A 58 -16.19 -3.08 -1.19
N GLU A 59 -16.12 -2.07 -2.07
CA GLU A 59 -15.72 -0.72 -1.68
C GLU A 59 -16.70 -0.08 -0.68
N LEU A 60 -18.00 -0.32 -0.85
CA LEU A 60 -19.05 0.30 -0.06
C LEU A 60 -19.57 -0.58 1.09
N ASP A 61 -19.27 -1.89 1.10
CA ASP A 61 -19.75 -2.83 2.14
C ASP A 61 -19.09 -2.54 3.50
N ASN A 62 -19.84 -1.97 4.41
CA ASN A 62 -19.43 -1.66 5.77
C ASN A 62 -19.77 -2.74 6.79
N ASP A 63 -20.56 -3.75 6.44
CA ASP A 63 -21.25 -4.63 7.39
C ASP A 63 -20.80 -6.08 7.33
N THR A 64 -20.48 -6.60 6.15
CA THR A 64 -20.05 -8.00 6.00
C THR A 64 -18.65 -8.18 6.56
N ARG A 65 -18.56 -8.86 7.72
CA ARG A 65 -17.30 -9.02 8.46
C ARG A 65 -16.29 -9.92 7.77
N TYR A 66 -16.73 -11.04 7.22
CA TYR A 66 -15.86 -12.00 6.50
C TYR A 66 -16.43 -12.26 5.11
N ILE A 67 -15.57 -12.20 4.11
CA ILE A 67 -15.92 -12.39 2.70
C ILE A 67 -15.10 -13.56 2.16
N ASP A 68 -15.78 -14.56 1.62
CA ASP A 68 -15.15 -15.75 1.07
C ASP A 68 -14.18 -15.40 -0.06
N ILE A 69 -12.99 -15.99 -0.03
CA ILE A 69 -12.01 -15.87 -1.09
C ILE A 69 -12.42 -16.86 -2.20
N PRO A 70 -12.68 -16.39 -3.44
CA PRO A 70 -13.03 -17.29 -4.53
C PRO A 70 -11.97 -18.34 -4.80
N GLU A 71 -12.38 -19.59 -5.13
CA GLU A 71 -11.43 -20.68 -5.37
C GLU A 71 -10.36 -20.35 -6.44
N PRO A 72 -10.67 -19.68 -7.59
CA PRO A 72 -9.61 -19.31 -8.54
C PRO A 72 -8.59 -18.30 -7.98
N VAL A 73 -8.99 -17.47 -7.01
CA VAL A 73 -8.08 -16.58 -6.29
C VAL A 73 -7.20 -17.37 -5.34
N LEU A 74 -7.79 -18.34 -4.59
CA LEU A 74 -7.04 -19.26 -3.72
C LEU A 74 -6.03 -20.08 -4.51
N ASP A 75 -6.40 -20.59 -5.70
CA ASP A 75 -5.50 -21.37 -6.54
C ASP A 75 -4.28 -20.56 -6.99
N MET A 76 -4.46 -19.29 -7.38
CA MET A 76 -3.33 -18.44 -7.69
C MET A 76 -2.53 -18.07 -6.43
N TYR A 77 -3.18 -17.88 -5.28
CA TYR A 77 -2.49 -17.64 -4.00
C TYR A 77 -1.56 -18.81 -3.64
N LYS A 78 -1.94 -20.06 -3.85
CA LYS A 78 -1.13 -21.26 -3.58
C LYS A 78 0.21 -21.27 -4.32
N LEU A 79 0.37 -20.49 -5.41
CA LEU A 79 1.63 -20.40 -6.14
C LEU A 79 2.76 -19.71 -5.32
N TYR A 80 2.41 -18.89 -4.31
CA TYR A 80 3.40 -18.13 -3.52
C TYR A 80 3.01 -17.91 -2.05
N ARG A 81 1.81 -18.28 -1.65
CA ARG A 81 1.30 -18.21 -0.27
C ARG A 81 1.10 -19.60 0.30
N PRO A 82 1.04 -19.76 1.65
CA PRO A 82 1.24 -18.73 2.68
C PRO A 82 2.64 -18.11 2.68
N SER A 83 2.74 -16.79 2.91
CA SER A 83 4.04 -16.14 3.04
C SER A 83 4.61 -16.34 4.45
N PRO A 84 5.94 -16.36 4.63
CA PRO A 84 6.53 -16.70 5.92
C PRO A 84 6.38 -15.58 6.96
N LEU A 85 6.15 -15.98 8.22
CA LEU A 85 6.46 -15.20 9.40
C LEU A 85 7.90 -15.52 9.83
N CYS A 86 8.74 -14.50 9.93
CA CYS A 86 10.14 -14.65 10.25
C CYS A 86 10.47 -14.00 11.60
N ARG A 87 11.40 -14.61 12.36
CA ARG A 87 12.00 -14.02 13.55
C ARG A 87 13.37 -13.44 13.21
N ALA A 88 13.58 -12.17 13.48
CA ALA A 88 14.80 -11.42 13.17
C ALA A 88 15.88 -11.59 14.25
N TYR A 89 16.29 -12.81 14.54
CA TYR A 89 17.28 -13.11 15.60
C TYR A 89 18.61 -12.40 15.45
N ASN A 90 19.09 -12.23 14.19
CA ASN A 90 20.36 -11.57 13.98
C ASN A 90 20.24 -10.05 14.18
N LEU A 91 19.10 -9.48 13.83
CA LEU A 91 18.82 -8.06 14.11
C LEU A 91 18.70 -7.82 15.61
N GLU A 92 17.95 -8.67 16.33
CA GLU A 92 17.85 -8.61 17.80
C GLU A 92 19.23 -8.62 18.46
N LYS A 93 20.09 -9.55 18.03
CA LYS A 93 21.47 -9.67 18.51
C LYS A 93 22.31 -8.45 18.16
N ALA A 94 22.21 -7.94 16.92
CA ALA A 94 22.97 -6.77 16.47
C ALA A 94 22.60 -5.49 17.23
N LEU A 95 21.34 -5.36 17.64
CA LEU A 95 20.83 -4.25 18.45
C LEU A 95 21.11 -4.43 19.93
N ASP A 96 21.46 -5.64 20.38
CA ASP A 96 21.62 -6.00 21.78
C ASP A 96 20.37 -5.61 22.59
N THR A 97 19.19 -6.01 22.11
CA THR A 97 17.88 -5.66 22.66
C THR A 97 17.18 -6.88 23.27
N PRO A 98 16.38 -6.69 24.36
CA PRO A 98 15.49 -7.73 24.86
C PRO A 98 14.23 -7.93 24.01
N ALA A 99 13.95 -7.05 23.03
CA ALA A 99 12.78 -7.15 22.17
C ALA A 99 12.82 -8.41 21.31
N LYS A 100 11.62 -8.96 21.06
CA LYS A 100 11.41 -10.00 20.07
C LYS A 100 10.93 -9.33 18.77
N ILE A 101 11.66 -9.52 17.66
CA ILE A 101 11.35 -8.87 16.39
C ILE A 101 10.89 -9.89 15.36
N TYR A 102 9.67 -9.74 14.88
CA TYR A 102 9.09 -10.56 13.82
C TYR A 102 8.79 -9.72 12.59
N TYR A 103 8.88 -10.34 11.41
CA TYR A 103 8.44 -9.72 10.17
C TYR A 103 7.66 -10.68 9.28
N LYS A 104 6.60 -10.14 8.66
CA LYS A 104 5.82 -10.85 7.64
C LYS A 104 6.43 -10.55 6.27
N PHE A 105 6.99 -11.55 5.61
CA PHE A 105 7.74 -11.36 4.37
C PHE A 105 6.85 -11.56 3.14
N GLU A 106 6.43 -10.47 2.52
CA GLU A 106 5.57 -10.43 1.34
C GLU A 106 6.34 -10.22 0.01
N GLY A 107 7.66 -10.13 0.04
CA GLY A 107 8.48 -9.91 -1.15
C GLY A 107 8.96 -11.16 -1.89
N ASN A 108 8.49 -12.36 -1.48
CA ASN A 108 8.94 -13.64 -2.00
C ASN A 108 8.10 -14.19 -3.18
N ASN A 109 7.61 -13.32 -4.03
CA ASN A 109 6.89 -13.66 -5.26
C ASN A 109 7.49 -12.89 -6.44
N THR A 110 7.09 -13.21 -7.67
CA THR A 110 7.63 -12.61 -8.89
C THR A 110 7.42 -11.09 -8.96
N SER A 111 6.26 -10.61 -8.50
CA SER A 111 6.03 -9.16 -8.44
C SER A 111 6.92 -8.45 -7.43
N GLY A 112 7.49 -9.20 -6.49
CA GLY A 112 8.39 -8.73 -5.45
C GLY A 112 7.71 -7.93 -4.35
N SER A 113 6.37 -8.02 -4.20
CA SER A 113 5.65 -7.26 -3.18
C SER A 113 4.28 -7.84 -2.81
N HIS A 114 3.71 -7.35 -1.69
CA HIS A 114 2.36 -7.65 -1.20
C HIS A 114 1.25 -7.30 -2.20
N LYS A 115 1.52 -6.45 -3.19
CA LYS A 115 0.48 -5.93 -4.10
C LYS A 115 -0.17 -7.04 -4.92
N LEU A 116 0.51 -8.15 -5.15
CA LEU A 116 -0.02 -9.30 -5.87
C LEU A 116 -1.30 -9.87 -5.22
N ASN A 117 -1.44 -9.80 -3.90
CA ASN A 117 -2.63 -10.28 -3.18
C ASN A 117 -3.92 -9.63 -3.69
N SER A 118 -3.93 -8.31 -3.83
CA SER A 118 -5.10 -7.58 -4.31
C SER A 118 -5.20 -7.60 -5.84
N ALA A 119 -4.08 -7.63 -6.56
CA ALA A 119 -4.06 -7.70 -8.02
C ALA A 119 -4.80 -8.95 -8.52
N ILE A 120 -4.57 -10.10 -7.89
CA ILE A 120 -5.24 -11.37 -8.22
C ILE A 120 -6.75 -11.27 -8.02
N ALA A 121 -7.20 -10.74 -6.87
CA ALA A 121 -8.62 -10.59 -6.58
C ALA A 121 -9.31 -9.66 -7.57
N GLN A 122 -8.70 -8.50 -7.87
CA GLN A 122 -9.27 -7.53 -8.80
C GLN A 122 -9.31 -8.05 -10.24
N ALA A 123 -8.27 -8.74 -10.71
CA ALA A 123 -8.25 -9.37 -12.03
C ALA A 123 -9.28 -10.51 -12.12
N TYR A 124 -9.42 -11.33 -11.09
CA TYR A 124 -10.45 -12.38 -11.05
C TYR A 124 -11.86 -11.80 -11.20
N TYR A 125 -12.23 -10.81 -10.40
CA TYR A 125 -13.57 -10.22 -10.48
C TYR A 125 -13.84 -9.52 -11.82
N ALA A 126 -12.83 -8.94 -12.44
CA ALA A 126 -12.94 -8.41 -13.79
C ALA A 126 -13.21 -9.52 -14.82
N LYS A 127 -12.49 -10.64 -14.72
CA LYS A 127 -12.69 -11.82 -15.56
C LYS A 127 -14.07 -12.44 -15.36
N GLU A 128 -14.52 -12.59 -14.11
CA GLU A 128 -15.83 -13.13 -13.75
C GLU A 128 -16.96 -12.27 -14.35
N GLN A 129 -16.81 -10.94 -14.35
CA GLN A 129 -17.75 -10.02 -14.97
C GLN A 129 -17.73 -10.06 -16.53
N GLY A 130 -16.77 -10.75 -17.13
CA GLY A 130 -16.62 -10.82 -18.59
C GLY A 130 -15.99 -9.58 -19.20
N LEU A 131 -15.19 -8.81 -18.43
CA LEU A 131 -14.47 -7.65 -18.97
C LEU A 131 -13.37 -8.09 -19.93
N LYS A 132 -13.05 -7.22 -20.88
CA LYS A 132 -11.97 -7.40 -21.85
C LYS A 132 -10.61 -7.15 -21.20
N GLY A 133 -10.52 -6.13 -20.34
CA GLY A 133 -9.25 -5.75 -19.75
C GLY A 133 -9.38 -4.72 -18.63
N LEU A 134 -8.24 -4.36 -18.10
CA LEU A 134 -8.08 -3.43 -16.99
C LEU A 134 -7.21 -2.24 -17.40
N THR A 135 -7.44 -1.12 -16.71
CA THR A 135 -6.56 0.05 -16.74
C THR A 135 -6.08 0.36 -15.34
N THR A 136 -4.87 0.87 -15.21
CA THR A 136 -4.31 1.23 -13.92
C THR A 136 -3.18 2.24 -14.04
N GLU A 137 -2.88 2.87 -12.93
CA GLU A 137 -1.65 3.64 -12.73
C GLU A 137 -0.58 2.78 -12.08
N THR A 138 0.67 3.26 -12.11
CA THR A 138 1.72 2.74 -11.22
C THR A 138 2.78 3.82 -10.97
N GLY A 139 3.17 4.00 -9.71
CA GLY A 139 4.24 4.91 -9.32
C GLY A 139 5.62 4.32 -9.63
N ALA A 140 6.14 3.49 -8.75
CA ALA A 140 7.45 2.83 -8.88
C ALA A 140 7.45 1.57 -9.77
N GLY A 141 6.28 1.14 -10.26
CA GLY A 141 6.11 -0.06 -11.07
C GLY A 141 5.72 -1.32 -10.30
N GLN A 142 5.69 -1.30 -8.99
CA GLN A 142 5.36 -2.48 -8.17
C GLN A 142 3.91 -2.94 -8.39
N TRP A 143 2.95 -2.00 -8.42
CA TRP A 143 1.56 -2.33 -8.67
C TRP A 143 1.33 -2.79 -10.11
N GLY A 144 1.87 -2.06 -11.09
CA GLY A 144 1.79 -2.45 -12.50
C GLY A 144 2.36 -3.86 -12.74
N THR A 145 3.49 -4.21 -12.10
CA THR A 145 4.08 -5.57 -12.18
C THR A 145 3.12 -6.63 -11.62
N ALA A 146 2.58 -6.41 -10.43
CA ALA A 146 1.67 -7.36 -9.79
C ALA A 146 0.38 -7.57 -10.60
N LEU A 147 -0.17 -6.48 -11.13
CA LEU A 147 -1.38 -6.56 -11.93
C LEU A 147 -1.13 -7.20 -13.32
N SER A 148 0.04 -6.96 -13.92
CA SER A 148 0.42 -7.61 -15.18
C SER A 148 0.46 -9.13 -15.03
N GLU A 149 1.03 -9.62 -13.94
CA GLU A 149 1.09 -11.05 -13.59
C GLU A 149 -0.33 -11.64 -13.43
N ALA A 150 -1.20 -10.95 -12.68
CA ALA A 150 -2.57 -11.39 -12.47
C ALA A 150 -3.42 -11.35 -13.77
N CYS A 151 -3.28 -10.29 -14.59
CA CYS A 151 -3.99 -10.18 -15.85
C CYS A 151 -3.56 -11.26 -16.85
N ALA A 152 -2.27 -11.55 -16.96
CA ALA A 152 -1.75 -12.64 -17.79
C ALA A 152 -2.33 -14.00 -17.35
N TYR A 153 -2.39 -14.27 -16.03
CA TYR A 153 -2.96 -15.50 -15.50
C TYR A 153 -4.44 -15.67 -15.85
N PHE A 154 -5.25 -14.60 -15.76
CA PHE A 154 -6.68 -14.65 -16.05
C PHE A 154 -7.04 -14.34 -17.52
N GLY A 155 -6.06 -14.05 -18.37
CA GLY A 155 -6.26 -13.74 -19.80
C GLY A 155 -7.01 -12.43 -20.03
N LEU A 156 -6.58 -11.36 -19.36
CA LEU A 156 -7.11 -10.00 -19.50
C LEU A 156 -6.10 -9.07 -20.14
N ASP A 157 -6.55 -8.16 -21.00
CA ASP A 157 -5.73 -7.05 -21.48
C ASP A 157 -5.39 -6.10 -20.31
N LEU A 158 -4.20 -5.49 -20.33
CA LEU A 158 -3.80 -4.51 -19.33
C LEU A 158 -3.15 -3.27 -19.95
N LYS A 159 -3.66 -2.09 -19.56
CA LYS A 159 -3.07 -0.77 -19.87
C LYS A 159 -2.58 -0.12 -18.59
N VAL A 160 -1.28 0.15 -18.51
CA VAL A 160 -0.62 0.72 -17.32
C VAL A 160 -0.10 2.12 -17.65
N PHE A 161 -0.50 3.11 -16.86
CA PHE A 161 0.07 4.46 -16.88
C PHE A 161 1.11 4.57 -15.78
N MET A 162 2.39 4.64 -16.16
CA MET A 162 3.50 4.68 -15.22
C MET A 162 4.05 6.09 -15.09
N VAL A 163 4.21 6.58 -13.85
CA VAL A 163 4.80 7.90 -13.59
C VAL A 163 6.11 8.05 -14.36
N LYS A 164 6.23 9.08 -15.20
CA LYS A 164 7.30 9.29 -16.18
C LYS A 164 8.70 9.18 -15.60
N VAL A 165 8.95 9.81 -14.46
CA VAL A 165 10.26 9.71 -13.77
C VAL A 165 10.61 8.27 -13.43
N SER A 166 9.65 7.50 -12.95
CA SER A 166 9.87 6.07 -12.62
C SER A 166 9.98 5.20 -13.87
N TYR A 167 9.25 5.51 -14.92
CA TYR A 167 9.35 4.83 -16.22
C TYR A 167 10.76 4.90 -16.80
N GLU A 168 11.43 6.05 -16.64
CA GLU A 168 12.81 6.27 -17.08
C GLU A 168 13.84 5.63 -16.14
N GLN A 169 13.62 5.74 -14.82
CA GLN A 169 14.59 5.28 -13.81
C GLN A 169 14.53 3.77 -13.51
N LYS A 170 13.41 3.09 -13.83
CA LYS A 170 13.18 1.68 -13.48
C LYS A 170 12.85 0.82 -14.71
N PRO A 171 13.78 0.69 -15.69
CA PRO A 171 13.52 0.00 -16.95
C PRO A 171 13.19 -1.49 -16.77
N PHE A 172 13.68 -2.14 -15.71
CA PHE A 172 13.40 -3.55 -15.44
C PHE A 172 11.96 -3.79 -14.99
N ARG A 173 11.32 -2.83 -14.30
CA ARG A 173 9.89 -2.92 -13.98
C ARG A 173 9.04 -2.91 -15.24
N LYS A 174 9.35 -2.04 -16.18
CA LYS A 174 8.69 -2.01 -17.50
C LYS A 174 8.89 -3.33 -18.26
N ALA A 175 10.12 -3.86 -18.28
CA ALA A 175 10.42 -5.11 -18.97
C ALA A 175 9.61 -6.29 -18.41
N ILE A 176 9.45 -6.38 -17.08
CA ILE A 176 8.62 -7.41 -16.46
C ILE A 176 7.15 -7.23 -16.85
N MET A 177 6.59 -6.03 -16.76
CA MET A 177 5.21 -5.78 -17.18
C MET A 177 4.97 -6.19 -18.64
N GLN A 178 5.91 -5.88 -19.53
CA GLN A 178 5.86 -6.28 -20.94
C GLN A 178 6.02 -7.79 -21.15
N THR A 179 6.75 -8.48 -20.27
CA THR A 179 6.86 -9.97 -20.28
C THR A 179 5.51 -10.63 -19.98
N PHE A 180 4.64 -9.95 -19.25
CA PHE A 180 3.26 -10.34 -18.98
C PHE A 180 2.25 -9.63 -19.91
N ASP A 181 2.68 -9.21 -21.11
CA ASP A 181 1.87 -8.61 -22.17
C ASP A 181 1.17 -7.29 -21.82
N ALA A 182 1.57 -6.61 -20.75
CA ALA A 182 1.00 -5.32 -20.40
C ALA A 182 1.48 -4.19 -21.34
N ASN A 183 0.56 -3.31 -21.70
CA ASN A 183 0.85 -2.06 -22.41
C ASN A 183 1.21 -0.98 -21.39
N VAL A 184 2.46 -0.52 -21.39
CA VAL A 184 2.98 0.45 -20.39
C VAL A 184 3.25 1.79 -21.06
N THR A 185 2.54 2.83 -20.61
CA THR A 185 2.63 4.20 -21.13
C THR A 185 3.19 5.13 -20.05
N PRO A 186 4.20 6.00 -20.35
CA PRO A 186 4.65 7.01 -19.39
C PRO A 186 3.58 8.07 -19.18
N SER A 187 3.33 8.47 -17.92
CA SER A 187 2.33 9.45 -17.51
C SER A 187 2.99 10.70 -16.91
N PRO A 188 2.55 11.93 -17.29
CA PRO A 188 1.45 12.21 -18.23
C PRO A 188 1.82 11.94 -19.70
N SER A 189 0.84 11.47 -20.46
CA SER A 189 0.97 11.12 -21.88
C SER A 189 0.21 12.11 -22.78
N ASN A 190 0.33 11.93 -24.10
CA ASN A 190 -0.49 12.66 -25.07
C ASN A 190 -1.77 11.90 -25.50
N THR A 191 -2.06 10.76 -24.87
CA THR A 191 -3.13 9.84 -25.32
C THR A 191 -4.48 10.14 -24.68
N THR A 192 -4.51 10.83 -23.53
CA THR A 192 -5.71 11.16 -22.77
C THR A 192 -5.96 12.68 -22.72
N GLU A 193 -7.20 13.11 -22.49
CA GLU A 193 -7.53 14.52 -22.33
C GLU A 193 -6.99 15.07 -20.99
N ALA A 194 -7.13 14.29 -19.94
CA ALA A 194 -6.62 14.62 -18.60
C ALA A 194 -5.12 14.93 -18.65
N ALA A 195 -4.32 14.06 -19.29
CA ALA A 195 -2.88 14.28 -19.40
C ALA A 195 -2.52 15.46 -20.29
N ARG A 196 -3.24 15.68 -21.40
CA ARG A 196 -3.04 16.87 -22.25
C ARG A 196 -3.30 18.17 -21.48
N ALA A 197 -4.32 18.21 -20.65
CA ALA A 197 -4.61 19.38 -19.78
C ALA A 197 -3.48 19.62 -18.77
N ILE A 198 -2.97 18.56 -18.11
CA ILE A 198 -1.85 18.64 -17.17
C ILE A 198 -0.59 19.15 -17.88
N LEU A 199 -0.24 18.61 -19.06
CA LEU A 199 0.92 19.02 -19.84
C LEU A 199 0.77 20.45 -20.41
N ALA A 200 -0.45 20.91 -20.67
CA ALA A 200 -0.69 22.30 -21.08
C ALA A 200 -0.40 23.27 -19.93
N HIS A 201 -0.64 22.88 -18.68
CA HIS A 201 -0.35 23.68 -17.49
C HIS A 201 1.15 23.64 -17.13
N ASP A 202 1.77 22.46 -17.12
CA ASP A 202 3.21 22.28 -16.89
C ASP A 202 3.82 21.26 -17.88
N PRO A 203 4.37 21.72 -19.02
CA PRO A 203 4.99 20.85 -20.02
C PRO A 203 6.22 20.08 -19.50
N THR A 204 6.82 20.52 -18.40
CA THR A 204 8.05 19.97 -17.83
C THR A 204 7.82 18.95 -16.72
N THR A 205 6.57 18.77 -16.32
CA THR A 205 6.22 17.90 -15.19
C THR A 205 6.74 16.48 -15.36
N GLY A 206 7.32 15.93 -14.30
CA GLY A 206 7.70 14.51 -14.19
C GLY A 206 6.53 13.57 -13.93
N GLY A 207 5.33 14.14 -13.77
CA GLY A 207 4.11 13.43 -13.41
C GLY A 207 4.02 13.05 -11.92
N SER A 208 2.81 12.69 -11.53
CA SER A 208 2.50 12.17 -10.21
C SER A 208 1.63 10.92 -10.31
N LEU A 209 1.41 10.25 -9.19
CA LEU A 209 0.47 9.13 -9.15
C LEU A 209 -0.95 9.62 -9.46
N GLY A 210 -1.34 10.81 -8.97
CA GLY A 210 -2.64 11.42 -9.29
C GLY A 210 -2.84 11.69 -10.78
N CYS A 211 -1.80 12.14 -11.51
CA CYS A 211 -1.86 12.27 -12.97
C CYS A 211 -2.12 10.93 -13.66
N ALA A 212 -1.39 9.89 -13.25
CA ALA A 212 -1.53 8.55 -13.84
C ALA A 212 -2.91 7.91 -13.52
N ILE A 213 -3.49 8.20 -12.34
CA ILE A 213 -4.86 7.80 -11.98
C ILE A 213 -5.85 8.45 -12.95
N SER A 214 -5.75 9.76 -13.19
CA SER A 214 -6.66 10.49 -14.11
C SER A 214 -6.67 9.86 -15.50
N GLU A 215 -5.51 9.51 -16.04
CA GLU A 215 -5.39 8.84 -17.34
C GLU A 215 -6.02 7.43 -17.35
N ALA A 216 -5.75 6.64 -16.32
CA ALA A 216 -6.27 5.28 -16.21
C ALA A 216 -7.81 5.27 -16.07
N VAL A 217 -8.37 6.18 -15.27
CA VAL A 217 -9.83 6.34 -15.10
C VAL A 217 -10.49 6.82 -16.40
N GLU A 218 -9.89 7.81 -17.09
CA GLU A 218 -10.40 8.27 -18.40
C GLU A 218 -10.50 7.10 -19.40
N VAL A 219 -9.45 6.28 -19.48
CA VAL A 219 -9.47 5.13 -20.40
C VAL A 219 -10.52 4.09 -19.96
N ALA A 220 -10.67 3.82 -18.67
CA ALA A 220 -11.69 2.90 -18.17
C ALA A 220 -13.12 3.35 -18.51
N THR A 221 -13.38 4.65 -18.42
CA THR A 221 -14.73 5.21 -18.65
C THR A 221 -15.07 5.46 -20.11
N THR A 222 -14.05 5.55 -20.99
CA THR A 222 -14.23 5.84 -22.42
C THR A 222 -14.04 4.62 -23.33
N HIS A 223 -13.52 3.49 -22.81
CA HIS A 223 -13.28 2.27 -23.57
C HIS A 223 -14.20 1.13 -23.08
N GLU A 224 -15.07 0.67 -23.95
CA GLU A 224 -15.98 -0.44 -23.67
C GLU A 224 -15.23 -1.71 -23.25
N GLY A 225 -15.70 -2.38 -22.19
CA GLY A 225 -15.11 -3.61 -21.67
C GLY A 225 -13.88 -3.41 -20.77
N TYR A 226 -13.47 -2.17 -20.50
CA TYR A 226 -12.39 -1.88 -19.56
C TYR A 226 -12.92 -1.31 -18.27
N ARG A 227 -12.20 -1.58 -17.16
CA ARG A 227 -12.43 -0.95 -15.85
C ARG A 227 -11.10 -0.63 -15.19
N TYR A 228 -11.15 0.38 -14.34
CA TYR A 228 -10.01 0.81 -13.55
C TYR A 228 -9.82 -0.05 -12.30
N VAL A 229 -8.59 -0.27 -11.91
CA VAL A 229 -8.19 -0.94 -10.66
C VAL A 229 -7.02 -0.21 -10.01
N LEU A 230 -6.97 -0.24 -8.70
CA LEU A 230 -6.02 0.52 -7.89
C LEU A 230 -5.32 -0.38 -6.86
N GLY A 231 -4.02 -0.20 -6.68
CA GLY A 231 -3.19 -1.03 -5.80
C GLY A 231 -3.07 -0.56 -4.36
N SER A 232 -3.85 0.43 -3.93
CA SER A 232 -3.80 1.01 -2.57
C SER A 232 -5.06 1.82 -2.28
N VAL A 233 -5.13 2.50 -1.13
CA VAL A 233 -6.13 3.49 -0.69
C VAL A 233 -7.52 2.91 -0.47
N LEU A 234 -8.10 2.25 -1.46
CA LEU A 234 -9.49 1.80 -1.47
C LEU A 234 -9.77 0.71 -0.43
N ASN A 235 -10.99 0.73 0.09
CA ASN A 235 -11.46 -0.21 1.12
C ASN A 235 -11.37 -1.66 0.65
N GLN A 236 -11.75 -1.94 -0.60
CA GLN A 236 -11.62 -3.26 -1.21
C GLN A 236 -10.15 -3.75 -1.29
N VAL A 237 -9.21 -2.84 -1.48
CA VAL A 237 -7.78 -3.20 -1.51
C VAL A 237 -7.31 -3.62 -0.13
N LEU A 238 -7.66 -2.86 0.93
CA LEU A 238 -7.34 -3.22 2.31
C LEU A 238 -8.00 -4.55 2.71
N LEU A 239 -9.24 -4.80 2.25
CA LEU A 239 -9.93 -6.08 2.42
C LEU A 239 -9.09 -7.24 1.87
N HIS A 240 -8.67 -7.18 0.60
CA HIS A 240 -7.86 -8.24 -0.02
C HIS A 240 -6.51 -8.42 0.68
N GLN A 241 -5.91 -7.34 1.17
CA GLN A 241 -4.64 -7.38 1.90
C GLN A 241 -4.77 -7.95 3.32
N SER A 242 -5.99 -8.11 3.85
CA SER A 242 -6.20 -8.69 5.18
C SER A 242 -5.59 -10.09 5.35
N ILE A 243 -5.38 -10.81 4.25
CA ILE A 243 -4.70 -12.11 4.24
C ILE A 243 -3.31 -12.05 4.88
N ILE A 244 -2.60 -10.91 4.76
CA ILE A 244 -1.28 -10.69 5.39
C ILE A 244 -1.39 -10.80 6.91
N GLY A 245 -2.32 -10.06 7.49
CA GLY A 245 -2.55 -10.04 8.92
C GLY A 245 -3.11 -11.35 9.45
N LEU A 246 -4.09 -11.93 8.74
CA LEU A 246 -4.71 -13.21 9.12
C LEU A 246 -3.68 -14.34 9.22
N GLU A 247 -2.81 -14.49 8.20
CA GLU A 247 -1.70 -15.43 8.26
C GLU A 247 -0.70 -15.10 9.38
N SER A 248 -0.41 -13.81 9.59
CA SER A 248 0.51 -13.38 10.64
C SER A 248 0.00 -13.74 12.03
N LYS A 249 -1.27 -13.45 12.31
CA LYS A 249 -1.89 -13.74 13.60
C LYS A 249 -1.93 -15.24 13.86
N GLN A 250 -2.38 -16.04 12.89
CA GLN A 250 -2.41 -17.49 13.00
C GLN A 250 -1.00 -18.08 13.25
N ALA A 251 0.02 -17.58 12.53
CA ALA A 251 1.39 -18.03 12.71
C ALA A 251 1.95 -17.64 14.09
N MET A 252 1.62 -16.48 14.62
CA MET A 252 2.02 -16.06 15.99
C MET A 252 1.31 -16.87 17.06
N GLU A 253 0.02 -17.16 16.90
CA GLU A 253 -0.73 -18.03 17.79
C GLU A 253 -0.13 -19.46 17.86
N MET A 254 0.36 -20.00 16.74
CA MET A 254 1.08 -21.29 16.72
C MET A 254 2.41 -21.27 17.50
N LEU A 255 2.98 -20.09 17.70
CA LEU A 255 4.20 -19.85 18.47
C LEU A 255 3.92 -19.49 19.95
N ASP A 256 2.66 -19.41 20.36
CA ASP A 256 2.23 -18.86 21.64
C ASP A 256 2.76 -17.42 21.85
N GLU A 257 2.73 -16.61 20.79
CA GLU A 257 3.20 -15.23 20.75
C GLU A 257 2.06 -14.29 20.32
N TYR A 258 2.09 -13.05 20.81
CA TYR A 258 1.21 -11.96 20.38
C TYR A 258 2.01 -10.66 20.31
N PRO A 259 1.81 -9.78 19.30
CA PRO A 259 2.58 -8.56 19.19
C PRO A 259 2.10 -7.49 20.16
N ASP A 260 3.02 -6.87 20.90
CA ASP A 260 2.79 -5.64 21.65
C ASP A 260 2.75 -4.43 20.70
N ILE A 261 3.50 -4.50 19.59
CA ILE A 261 3.65 -3.43 18.61
C ILE A 261 3.54 -4.01 17.21
N VAL A 262 2.65 -3.45 16.38
CA VAL A 262 2.51 -3.78 14.95
C VAL A 262 2.87 -2.56 14.11
N ILE A 263 3.81 -2.73 13.17
CA ILE A 263 4.40 -1.64 12.39
C ILE A 263 4.26 -1.90 10.89
N GLY A 264 3.81 -0.91 10.13
CA GLY A 264 3.78 -0.99 8.67
C GLY A 264 4.10 0.34 8.01
N CYS A 265 4.73 0.30 6.83
CA CYS A 265 4.91 1.51 6.04
C CYS A 265 3.59 1.95 5.42
N ALA A 266 3.41 3.27 5.27
CA ALA A 266 2.18 3.87 4.80
C ALA A 266 2.44 4.86 3.66
N GLY A 267 1.92 4.53 2.47
CA GLY A 267 1.66 5.45 1.37
C GLY A 267 0.16 5.66 1.30
N GLY A 268 -0.56 4.94 0.41
CA GLY A 268 -2.02 4.87 0.47
C GLY A 268 -2.55 3.91 1.55
N GLY A 269 -1.70 3.12 2.23
CA GLY A 269 -2.02 2.35 3.43
C GLY A 269 -2.38 0.87 3.22
N SER A 270 -2.32 0.32 1.99
CA SER A 270 -2.82 -1.04 1.73
C SER A 270 -2.12 -2.13 2.53
N ASN A 271 -0.77 -2.14 2.57
CA ASN A 271 -0.02 -3.13 3.33
C ASN A 271 -0.24 -3.00 4.84
N LEU A 272 -0.24 -1.78 5.34
CA LEU A 272 -0.48 -1.50 6.76
C LEU A 272 -1.88 -1.99 7.15
N GLY A 273 -2.92 -1.58 6.41
CA GLY A 273 -4.31 -1.99 6.66
C GLY A 273 -4.49 -3.50 6.63
N GLY A 274 -3.83 -4.18 5.69
CA GLY A 274 -3.84 -5.64 5.62
C GLY A 274 -3.18 -6.30 6.83
N LEU A 275 -1.97 -5.87 7.18
CA LEU A 275 -1.21 -6.44 8.30
C LEU A 275 -1.92 -6.25 9.63
N ILE A 276 -2.41 -5.03 9.90
CA ILE A 276 -3.00 -4.70 11.21
C ILE A 276 -4.40 -5.26 11.38
N SER A 277 -5.10 -5.64 10.30
CA SER A 277 -6.55 -5.92 10.33
C SER A 277 -7.00 -6.85 11.45
N PRO A 278 -6.42 -8.03 11.73
CA PRO A 278 -6.88 -8.90 12.82
C PRO A 278 -6.43 -8.43 14.21
N PHE A 279 -5.34 -7.67 14.29
CA PHE A 279 -4.86 -7.08 15.55
C PHE A 279 -5.70 -5.85 15.92
N MET A 280 -6.10 -5.06 14.91
CA MET A 280 -7.05 -3.96 15.08
C MET A 280 -8.43 -4.51 15.46
N GLN A 281 -8.87 -5.65 14.91
CA GLN A 281 -10.09 -6.33 15.36
C GLN A 281 -10.05 -6.60 16.86
N ASP A 282 -8.97 -7.20 17.35
CA ASP A 282 -8.84 -7.49 18.77
C ASP A 282 -8.86 -6.21 19.62
N LYS A 283 -8.22 -5.13 19.15
CA LYS A 283 -8.23 -3.82 19.81
C LYS A 283 -9.64 -3.20 19.84
N LEU A 284 -10.35 -3.19 18.71
CA LEU A 284 -11.72 -2.66 18.61
C LEU A 284 -12.71 -3.45 19.47
N LEU A 285 -12.50 -4.76 19.59
CA LEU A 285 -13.34 -5.65 20.41
C LEU A 285 -12.89 -5.73 21.89
N GLY A 286 -11.83 -5.01 22.28
CA GLY A 286 -11.31 -4.99 23.64
C GLY A 286 -10.65 -6.31 24.10
N LYS A 287 -10.21 -7.15 23.17
CA LYS A 287 -9.53 -8.43 23.47
C LYS A 287 -8.05 -8.26 23.73
N ALA A 288 -7.41 -7.31 23.05
CA ALA A 288 -6.00 -6.94 23.22
C ALA A 288 -5.83 -5.47 22.83
N ASP A 289 -4.70 -4.85 23.23
CA ASP A 289 -4.43 -3.44 22.94
C ASP A 289 -2.99 -3.25 22.40
N PRO A 290 -2.64 -3.84 21.22
CA PRO A 290 -1.34 -3.60 20.62
C PRO A 290 -1.22 -2.14 20.16
N ARG A 291 -0.02 -1.57 20.30
CA ARG A 291 0.32 -0.31 19.64
C ARG A 291 0.45 -0.55 18.13
N ILE A 292 -0.15 0.31 17.34
CA ILE A 292 -0.10 0.24 15.87
C ILE A 292 0.57 1.50 15.36
N ILE A 293 1.66 1.34 14.61
CA ILE A 293 2.49 2.44 14.13
C ILE A 293 2.50 2.43 12.59
N ALA A 294 1.96 3.50 12.01
CA ALA A 294 2.13 3.82 10.59
C ALA A 294 3.44 4.56 10.38
N VAL A 295 4.23 4.14 9.39
CA VAL A 295 5.51 4.79 9.08
C VAL A 295 5.47 5.36 7.69
N GLU A 296 5.54 6.69 7.58
CA GLU A 296 5.50 7.41 6.31
C GLU A 296 6.82 8.09 6.00
N PRO A 297 7.11 8.41 4.72
CA PRO A 297 8.30 9.17 4.37
C PRO A 297 8.16 10.63 4.80
N ALA A 298 9.21 11.21 5.37
CA ALA A 298 9.24 12.62 5.76
C ALA A 298 9.04 13.58 4.57
N SER A 299 9.23 13.09 3.34
CA SER A 299 8.98 13.85 2.10
C SER A 299 7.53 13.81 1.60
N CYS A 300 6.68 12.98 2.21
CA CYS A 300 5.25 12.87 1.90
C CYS A 300 4.46 12.53 3.16
N PRO A 301 4.38 13.48 4.13
CA PRO A 301 3.90 13.25 5.49
C PRO A 301 2.37 13.41 5.61
N SER A 302 1.60 12.55 4.94
CA SER A 302 0.14 12.67 4.85
C SER A 302 -0.57 12.54 6.20
N PHE A 303 -0.13 11.63 7.08
CA PHE A 303 -0.67 11.52 8.43
C PHE A 303 -0.19 12.64 9.36
N THR A 304 1.13 12.83 9.43
CA THR A 304 1.73 13.67 10.48
C THR A 304 1.58 15.17 10.18
N ARG A 305 1.37 15.58 8.92
CA ARG A 305 1.24 16.98 8.50
C ARG A 305 0.07 17.26 7.56
N GLY A 306 -0.71 16.24 7.17
CA GLY A 306 -1.90 16.38 6.33
C GLY A 306 -3.12 16.90 7.09
N LYS A 307 -4.19 17.17 6.33
CA LYS A 307 -5.51 17.56 6.86
C LYS A 307 -6.50 16.41 6.71
N TYR A 308 -7.38 16.20 7.69
CA TYR A 308 -8.45 15.19 7.61
C TYR A 308 -9.71 15.82 7.04
N VAL A 309 -9.87 15.73 5.73
CA VAL A 309 -10.92 16.40 4.94
C VAL A 309 -11.30 15.56 3.73
N TYR A 310 -12.39 15.94 3.04
CA TYR A 310 -12.70 15.41 1.71
C TYR A 310 -11.73 15.98 0.66
N ASP A 311 -11.17 15.09 -0.16
CA ASP A 311 -10.30 15.46 -1.26
C ASP A 311 -10.45 14.49 -2.43
N PHE A 312 -10.01 14.90 -3.63
CA PHE A 312 -9.92 14.01 -4.78
C PHE A 312 -8.82 12.98 -4.62
N CYS A 313 -9.06 11.77 -5.12
CA CYS A 313 -8.02 10.75 -5.16
C CYS A 313 -7.04 10.94 -6.33
N ASP A 314 -7.32 11.87 -7.25
CA ASP A 314 -6.55 12.16 -8.46
C ASP A 314 -6.36 13.65 -8.70
N THR A 315 -5.38 14.00 -9.57
CA THR A 315 -5.05 15.39 -9.88
C THR A 315 -5.98 16.00 -10.93
N GLY A 316 -6.61 15.19 -11.78
CA GLY A 316 -7.51 15.63 -12.85
C GLY A 316 -8.98 15.77 -12.42
N HIS A 317 -9.30 15.50 -11.15
CA HIS A 317 -10.63 15.61 -10.56
C HIS A 317 -11.69 14.73 -11.24
N VAL A 318 -11.28 13.55 -11.72
CA VAL A 318 -12.19 12.58 -12.36
C VAL A 318 -12.69 11.49 -11.40
N THR A 319 -12.20 11.48 -10.15
CA THR A 319 -12.61 10.55 -9.11
C THR A 319 -13.65 11.15 -8.18
N PRO A 320 -14.41 10.34 -7.41
CA PRO A 320 -15.16 10.79 -6.26
C PRO A 320 -14.27 11.45 -5.18
N LEU A 321 -14.89 12.23 -4.29
CA LEU A 321 -14.24 12.73 -3.09
C LEU A 321 -14.27 11.66 -2.00
N ALA A 322 -13.11 11.47 -1.34
CA ALA A 322 -12.95 10.60 -0.19
C ALA A 322 -12.47 11.40 1.02
N ARG A 323 -13.04 11.16 2.20
CA ARG A 323 -12.55 11.77 3.44
C ARG A 323 -11.32 11.04 3.93
N MET A 324 -10.20 11.74 3.97
CA MET A 324 -8.89 11.15 4.24
C MET A 324 -7.92 12.17 4.83
N TYR A 325 -6.84 11.69 5.43
CA TYR A 325 -5.67 12.55 5.64
C TYR A 325 -5.01 12.81 4.30
N THR A 326 -4.88 14.08 3.92
CA THR A 326 -4.37 14.50 2.61
C THR A 326 -3.43 15.70 2.72
N LEU A 327 -2.48 15.75 1.79
CA LEU A 327 -1.61 16.91 1.53
C LEU A 327 -2.18 17.82 0.43
N GLY A 328 -3.38 17.49 -0.09
CA GLY A 328 -4.01 18.14 -1.24
C GLY A 328 -3.74 17.41 -2.56
N ASN A 329 -4.77 17.27 -3.40
CA ASN A 329 -4.71 16.50 -4.66
C ASN A 329 -3.70 17.04 -5.68
N GLY A 330 -3.30 18.30 -5.57
CA GLY A 330 -2.24 18.93 -6.36
C GLY A 330 -0.85 18.85 -5.73
N PHE A 331 -0.69 18.28 -4.54
CA PHE A 331 0.62 18.13 -3.91
C PHE A 331 1.54 17.21 -4.73
N MET A 332 2.73 17.70 -5.06
CA MET A 332 3.75 16.99 -5.83
C MET A 332 4.87 16.52 -4.90
N PRO A 333 4.87 15.24 -4.47
CA PRO A 333 5.92 14.73 -3.59
C PRO A 333 7.29 14.83 -4.25
N ALA A 334 8.27 15.32 -3.50
CA ALA A 334 9.66 15.34 -3.96
C ALA A 334 10.12 13.94 -4.38
N PRO A 335 11.01 13.82 -5.37
CA PRO A 335 11.58 12.53 -5.77
C PRO A 335 12.29 11.86 -4.58
N ASN A 336 11.74 10.77 -4.08
CA ASN A 336 12.39 9.86 -3.16
C ASN A 336 12.37 8.45 -3.74
N HIS A 337 13.19 7.58 -3.22
CA HIS A 337 13.32 6.21 -3.76
C HIS A 337 12.20 5.26 -3.33
N ALA A 338 11.40 5.62 -2.32
CA ALA A 338 10.21 4.87 -1.91
C ALA A 338 8.98 5.32 -2.74
N GLY A 339 9.01 5.07 -4.04
CA GLY A 339 7.97 5.53 -4.97
C GLY A 339 6.57 5.04 -4.66
N GLY A 340 6.43 3.88 -4.00
CA GLY A 340 5.15 3.34 -3.53
C GLY A 340 4.55 4.08 -2.32
N LEU A 341 5.30 5.01 -1.71
CA LEU A 341 4.82 5.83 -0.58
C LEU A 341 4.62 7.31 -0.98
N ARG A 342 4.72 7.65 -2.27
CA ARG A 342 4.53 9.01 -2.78
C ARG A 342 3.10 9.22 -3.26
N TYR A 343 2.18 9.33 -2.34
CA TYR A 343 0.78 9.62 -2.62
C TYR A 343 0.26 10.68 -1.64
N HIS A 344 -0.50 11.66 -2.16
CA HIS A 344 -0.96 12.81 -1.37
C HIS A 344 -2.00 12.45 -0.30
N GLY A 345 -2.74 11.35 -0.49
CA GLY A 345 -3.84 10.93 0.37
C GLY A 345 -3.60 9.59 1.05
N MET A 346 -4.46 9.27 2.00
CA MET A 346 -4.41 8.04 2.81
C MET A 346 -5.75 7.30 2.75
N SER A 347 -5.74 5.98 2.85
CA SER A 347 -6.96 5.18 2.96
C SER A 347 -7.97 5.79 3.94
N PRO A 348 -9.26 5.91 3.57
CA PRO A 348 -10.32 6.37 4.48
C PRO A 348 -10.40 5.56 5.78
N ILE A 349 -10.23 4.22 5.72
CA ILE A 349 -10.21 3.36 6.90
C ILE A 349 -9.07 3.76 7.86
N LEU A 350 -7.85 3.85 7.35
CA LEU A 350 -6.70 4.18 8.19
C LEU A 350 -6.73 5.63 8.67
N SER A 351 -7.23 6.53 7.83
CA SER A 351 -7.44 7.93 8.22
C SER A 351 -8.41 8.04 9.40
N LYS A 352 -9.53 7.31 9.35
CA LYS A 352 -10.50 7.27 10.45
C LYS A 352 -9.90 6.68 11.71
N LEU A 353 -9.20 5.53 11.61
CA LEU A 353 -8.54 4.90 12.76
C LEU A 353 -7.48 5.79 13.41
N TYR A 354 -6.70 6.52 12.61
CA TYR A 354 -5.72 7.47 13.13
C TYR A 354 -6.39 8.68 13.77
N HIS A 355 -7.44 9.23 13.12
CA HIS A 355 -8.21 10.34 13.64
C HIS A 355 -8.86 10.03 15.00
N ASP A 356 -9.37 8.81 15.15
CA ASP A 356 -10.02 8.32 16.39
C ASP A 356 -9.02 7.85 17.45
N GLY A 357 -7.71 7.94 17.20
CA GLY A 357 -6.66 7.61 18.17
C GLY A 357 -6.38 6.11 18.36
N TYR A 358 -6.82 5.25 17.44
CA TYR A 358 -6.52 3.80 17.51
C TYR A 358 -5.11 3.45 17.06
N MET A 359 -4.43 4.33 16.35
CA MET A 359 -3.07 4.12 15.84
C MET A 359 -2.23 5.39 15.90
N GLU A 360 -0.92 5.22 15.81
CA GLU A 360 0.09 6.28 15.79
C GLU A 360 0.69 6.40 14.38
N ALA A 361 1.29 7.56 14.08
CA ALA A 361 2.03 7.76 12.84
C ALA A 361 3.39 8.44 13.14
N VAL A 362 4.41 8.00 12.40
CA VAL A 362 5.75 8.60 12.45
C VAL A 362 6.27 8.81 11.03
N SER A 363 6.98 9.91 10.80
CA SER A 363 7.63 10.20 9.53
C SER A 363 9.15 10.01 9.63
N VAL A 364 9.77 9.40 8.60
CA VAL A 364 11.18 9.04 8.60
C VAL A 364 11.91 9.60 7.37
N LYS A 365 13.12 10.11 7.57
CA LYS A 365 13.97 10.60 6.47
C LYS A 365 14.52 9.43 5.66
N GLN A 366 14.65 9.60 4.33
CA GLN A 366 15.08 8.48 3.49
C GLN A 366 16.51 7.99 3.79
N THR A 367 17.43 8.85 4.25
CA THR A 367 18.77 8.39 4.68
C THR A 367 18.70 7.44 5.86
N ASP A 368 17.87 7.75 6.86
CA ASP A 368 17.68 6.92 8.05
C ASP A 368 16.98 5.58 7.69
N VAL A 369 16.11 5.63 6.68
CA VAL A 369 15.47 4.44 6.08
C VAL A 369 16.51 3.53 5.42
N PHE A 370 17.45 4.10 4.65
CA PHE A 370 18.49 3.31 4.00
C PHE A 370 19.59 2.83 4.96
N ASP A 371 19.87 3.57 6.04
CA ASP A 371 20.71 3.08 7.14
C ASP A 371 20.12 1.79 7.72
N ALA A 372 18.82 1.79 8.03
CA ALA A 372 18.10 0.62 8.52
C ALA A 372 18.04 -0.53 7.49
N ALA A 373 17.80 -0.20 6.21
CA ALA A 373 17.78 -1.18 5.12
C ALA A 373 19.11 -1.93 4.98
N VAL A 374 20.22 -1.19 4.99
CA VAL A 374 21.56 -1.77 4.86
C VAL A 374 21.94 -2.57 6.11
N GLN A 375 21.59 -2.08 7.31
CA GLN A 375 21.78 -2.83 8.56
C GLN A 375 21.01 -4.16 8.51
N PHE A 376 19.73 -4.12 8.15
CA PHE A 376 18.88 -5.30 8.04
C PHE A 376 19.41 -6.29 7.00
N ALA A 377 19.79 -5.80 5.80
CA ALA A 377 20.34 -6.65 4.77
C ALA A 377 21.62 -7.36 5.19
N LYS A 378 22.50 -6.69 5.94
CA LYS A 378 23.76 -7.27 6.43
C LYS A 378 23.54 -8.39 7.47
N VAL A 379 22.50 -8.29 8.29
CA VAL A 379 22.29 -9.23 9.40
C VAL A 379 21.25 -10.30 9.08
N GLU A 380 20.16 -9.97 8.37
CA GLU A 380 19.08 -10.89 8.00
C GLU A 380 19.21 -11.45 6.57
N THR A 381 20.20 -10.98 5.77
CA THR A 381 20.48 -11.45 4.40
C THR A 381 19.32 -11.28 3.41
N ILE A 382 18.41 -10.33 3.68
CA ILE A 382 17.31 -9.96 2.80
C ILE A 382 17.49 -8.50 2.43
N LEU A 383 17.48 -8.20 1.13
CA LEU A 383 17.53 -6.85 0.61
C LEU A 383 16.09 -6.27 0.55
N PRO A 384 15.69 -5.37 1.46
CA PRO A 384 14.33 -4.88 1.52
C PRO A 384 14.06 -3.79 0.47
N ALA A 385 12.80 -3.68 0.04
CA ALA A 385 12.36 -2.52 -0.73
C ALA A 385 12.49 -1.23 0.10
N PRO A 386 12.74 -0.06 -0.52
CA PRO A 386 12.77 1.22 0.19
C PRO A 386 11.52 1.50 1.01
N GLU A 387 10.35 1.10 0.52
CA GLU A 387 9.08 1.20 1.22
C GLU A 387 9.09 0.42 2.54
N SER A 388 9.46 -0.87 2.48
CA SER A 388 9.53 -1.75 3.65
C SER A 388 10.53 -1.26 4.70
N SER A 389 11.57 -0.59 4.24
CA SER A 389 12.65 -0.11 5.09
C SER A 389 12.22 1.00 6.05
N HIS A 390 11.10 1.68 5.76
CA HIS A 390 10.46 2.59 6.71
C HIS A 390 9.96 1.84 7.95
N ALA A 391 9.31 0.68 7.76
CA ALA A 391 8.87 -0.16 8.87
C ALA A 391 10.06 -0.77 9.63
N ILE A 392 11.13 -1.15 8.92
CA ILE A 392 12.37 -1.63 9.56
C ILE A 392 12.98 -0.54 10.45
N ARG A 393 13.04 0.71 9.98
CA ARG A 393 13.58 1.82 10.78
C ARG A 393 12.79 1.98 12.08
N ALA A 394 11.48 2.04 12.01
CA ALA A 394 10.63 2.17 13.20
C ALA A 394 10.74 0.94 14.13
N ALA A 395 10.85 -0.28 13.58
CA ALA A 395 11.06 -1.49 14.38
C ALA A 395 12.41 -1.46 15.13
N ILE A 396 13.46 -0.97 14.49
CA ILE A 396 14.77 -0.75 15.15
C ILE A 396 14.65 0.30 16.25
N ASP A 397 13.96 1.41 16.01
CA ASP A 397 13.77 2.47 17.01
C ASP A 397 13.00 1.96 18.24
N GLU A 398 11.92 1.20 18.04
CA GLU A 398 11.18 0.58 19.16
C GLU A 398 12.01 -0.48 19.90
N ALA A 399 12.81 -1.28 19.18
CA ALA A 399 13.71 -2.26 19.79
C ALA A 399 14.84 -1.59 20.62
N LEU A 400 15.35 -0.44 20.19
CA LEU A 400 16.32 0.35 20.94
C LEU A 400 15.69 0.97 22.20
N LYS A 401 14.42 1.41 22.15
CA LYS A 401 13.68 1.82 23.35
C LYS A 401 13.55 0.67 24.35
N CYS A 402 13.28 -0.54 23.87
CA CYS A 402 13.26 -1.74 24.73
C CYS A 402 14.63 -1.98 25.41
N LYS A 403 15.73 -1.76 24.68
CA LYS A 403 17.08 -1.84 25.27
C LYS A 403 17.31 -0.80 26.36
N GLU A 404 16.89 0.44 26.11
CA GLU A 404 17.06 1.55 27.07
C GLU A 404 16.24 1.35 28.36
N THR A 405 15.00 0.84 28.20
CA THR A 405 14.08 0.62 29.33
C THR A 405 14.26 -0.72 30.03
N GLY A 406 14.89 -1.69 29.34
CA GLY A 406 14.97 -3.09 29.78
C GLY A 406 13.66 -3.87 29.62
N GLU A 407 12.62 -3.26 29.00
CA GLU A 407 11.32 -3.89 28.81
C GLU A 407 11.31 -4.72 27.52
N ALA A 408 11.09 -6.04 27.64
CA ALA A 408 10.95 -6.92 26.47
C ALA A 408 9.56 -6.76 25.86
N LYS A 409 9.50 -6.39 24.56
CA LYS A 409 8.26 -6.33 23.76
C LYS A 409 8.37 -7.19 22.52
N THR A 410 7.24 -7.73 22.07
CA THR A 410 7.12 -8.43 20.80
C THR A 410 6.70 -7.42 19.72
N ILE A 411 7.57 -7.23 18.74
CA ILE A 411 7.39 -6.30 17.61
C ILE A 411 7.12 -7.11 16.35
N LEU A 412 6.02 -6.82 15.65
CA LEU A 412 5.71 -7.37 14.34
C LEU A 412 5.75 -6.26 13.31
N PHE A 413 6.53 -6.40 12.24
CA PHE A 413 6.47 -5.46 11.14
C PHE A 413 6.24 -6.11 9.76
N GLY A 414 5.71 -5.34 8.81
CA GLY A 414 5.50 -5.76 7.44
C GLY A 414 6.77 -5.56 6.59
N LEU A 415 7.38 -6.66 6.12
CA LEU A 415 8.42 -6.64 5.10
C LEU A 415 7.75 -6.82 3.73
N THR A 416 7.22 -5.73 3.19
CA THR A 416 6.22 -5.71 2.13
C THR A 416 6.76 -5.92 0.72
N GLY A 417 8.08 -5.83 0.52
CA GLY A 417 8.68 -5.99 -0.79
C GLY A 417 10.18 -6.21 -0.79
N THR A 418 10.68 -6.77 -1.90
CA THR A 418 12.10 -6.95 -2.19
C THR A 418 12.73 -5.69 -2.81
N GLY A 419 14.02 -5.44 -2.51
CA GLY A 419 14.79 -4.30 -3.02
C GLY A 419 15.52 -4.55 -4.34
N TYR A 420 15.42 -5.73 -4.93
CA TYR A 420 16.18 -6.06 -6.17
C TYR A 420 15.88 -5.14 -7.36
N PHE A 421 14.72 -4.51 -7.39
CA PHE A 421 14.36 -3.56 -8.43
C PHE A 421 14.74 -2.10 -8.10
N ASP A 422 15.35 -1.88 -6.93
CA ASP A 422 15.65 -0.55 -6.40
C ASP A 422 17.17 -0.34 -6.19
N MET A 423 18.01 -1.08 -6.94
CA MET A 423 19.46 -1.04 -6.79
C MET A 423 20.05 0.34 -7.02
N ALA A 424 19.48 1.15 -7.91
CA ALA A 424 19.88 2.54 -8.10
C ALA A 424 19.74 3.40 -6.83
N ALA A 425 18.75 3.08 -5.98
CA ALA A 425 18.57 3.74 -4.68
C ALA A 425 19.69 3.35 -3.69
N TYR A 426 20.03 2.07 -3.63
CA TYR A 426 21.16 1.60 -2.82
C TYR A 426 22.49 2.17 -3.29
N GLU A 427 22.69 2.27 -4.62
CA GLU A 427 23.87 2.92 -5.20
C GLU A 427 23.94 4.40 -4.79
N ALA A 428 22.84 5.15 -4.90
CA ALA A 428 22.79 6.55 -4.49
C ALA A 428 23.10 6.73 -2.99
N TYR A 429 22.64 5.81 -2.15
CA TYR A 429 22.96 5.79 -0.72
C TYR A 429 24.47 5.55 -0.49
N HIS A 430 25.06 4.52 -1.09
CA HIS A 430 26.47 4.19 -0.93
C HIS A 430 27.40 5.27 -1.47
N ASN A 431 27.02 5.96 -2.54
CA ASN A 431 27.77 7.06 -3.13
C ASN A 431 27.59 8.39 -2.38
N GLY A 432 26.77 8.43 -1.32
CA GLY A 432 26.50 9.66 -0.56
C GLY A 432 25.75 10.74 -1.35
N THR A 433 25.09 10.38 -2.44
CA THR A 433 24.33 11.29 -3.30
C THR A 433 22.87 11.43 -2.92
N MET A 434 22.37 10.50 -2.08
CA MET A 434 21.01 10.55 -1.56
C MET A 434 20.77 11.81 -0.72
N ARG A 435 19.64 12.50 -0.93
CA ARG A 435 19.30 13.73 -0.22
C ARG A 435 17.93 13.58 0.44
N ASN A 436 17.80 14.06 1.68
CA ASN A 436 16.52 14.21 2.34
C ASN A 436 15.79 15.46 1.81
N HIS A 437 14.49 15.32 1.67
CA HIS A 437 13.58 16.44 1.50
C HIS A 437 12.46 16.32 2.55
N ILE A 438 12.20 17.42 3.24
CA ILE A 438 11.07 17.58 4.14
C ILE A 438 10.31 18.79 3.62
N PRO A 439 9.04 18.66 3.20
CA PRO A 439 8.29 19.78 2.67
C PRO A 439 8.24 20.93 3.67
N THR A 440 8.48 22.15 3.21
CA THR A 440 8.26 23.37 4.01
C THR A 440 6.76 23.60 4.22
N ASP A 441 6.39 24.50 5.11
CA ASP A 441 4.99 24.84 5.32
C ASP A 441 4.39 25.51 4.07
N GLU A 442 5.20 26.28 3.32
CA GLU A 442 4.80 26.88 2.05
C GLU A 442 4.54 25.83 0.96
N GLU A 443 5.41 24.81 0.84
CA GLU A 443 5.20 23.70 -0.10
C GLU A 443 3.93 22.91 0.23
N LEU A 444 3.65 22.67 1.52
CA LEU A 444 2.40 22.04 1.95
C LEU A 444 1.19 22.92 1.67
N GLN A 445 1.30 24.24 1.88
CA GLN A 445 0.19 25.16 1.65
C GLN A 445 -0.23 25.17 0.18
N ILE A 446 0.72 25.10 -0.77
CA ILE A 446 0.42 24.95 -2.20
C ILE A 446 -0.46 23.73 -2.45
N GLY A 447 -0.15 22.60 -1.81
CA GLY A 447 -0.99 21.40 -1.88
C GLY A 447 -2.36 21.62 -1.23
N PHE A 448 -2.41 22.19 -0.04
CA PHE A 448 -3.66 22.44 0.69
C PHE A 448 -4.60 23.40 -0.05
N ASP A 449 -4.07 24.33 -0.84
CA ASP A 449 -4.86 25.26 -1.64
C ASP A 449 -5.60 24.55 -2.80
N THR A 450 -5.26 23.31 -3.11
CA THR A 450 -5.95 22.48 -4.11
C THR A 450 -7.09 21.64 -3.53
N ILE A 451 -7.22 21.60 -2.20
CA ILE A 451 -8.31 20.87 -1.54
C ILE A 451 -9.64 21.54 -1.87
N PRO A 452 -10.66 20.78 -2.33
CA PRO A 452 -11.96 21.35 -2.65
C PRO A 452 -12.62 21.96 -1.41
N PRO A 453 -13.57 22.92 -1.57
CA PRO A 453 -14.34 23.45 -0.47
C PRO A 453 -15.00 22.34 0.34
N GLN A 454 -14.97 22.48 1.66
CA GLN A 454 -15.59 21.54 2.61
C GLN A 454 -16.95 22.13 3.02
N GLU A 455 -18.03 21.68 2.43
CA GLU A 455 -19.40 22.05 2.81
C GLU A 455 -20.18 20.87 3.41
#